data_520c72cddb3f0b949eb445228c3c94f7
#
_entry.id   520c72cddb3f0b949eb445228c3c94f7
#
_cell.length_a   1.000
_cell.length_b   1.000
_cell.length_c   1.000
_cell.angle_alpha   90.00
_cell.angle_beta   90.00
_cell.angle_gamma   90.00
#
_symmetry.space_group_name_H-M   'P 1'
#
loop_
_entity.id
_entity.type
_entity.pdbx_description
1 polymer ?
#
loop_
_entity_poly.entity_id
_entity_poly.type
_entity_poly.pdbx_seq_one_letter_code
_entity_poly.pdbx_strand_id
1 'polypeptide(L)'
;MRYTDIQKTPTGYVLRHSRATKLMTLILCAFIAVFPTVITIPLFFSEKAETANIIPTSIVMILAWVITAYLWSLAFGFRIVVDEAGVHRYSFGRVKLSLLWRYVRSFGIGVIPVPSRYGQTNHLAFYASTEAKPIDYKSKVFIKLTPADEQALRESGIIVFCRRQMAEADRKFR
;
A
#
# COMPACT_ATOMS: atom_id res chain seq x y z
N MET A 1 -8.59 -4.28 14.63
CA MET A 1 -9.02 -3.57 13.41
C MET A 1 -8.27 -4.16 12.24
N ARG A 2 -8.93 -4.50 11.11
CA ARG A 2 -8.29 -5.03 9.91
C ARG A 2 -7.81 -3.89 9.02
N TYR A 3 -6.58 -3.95 8.53
CA TYR A 3 -6.03 -2.99 7.57
C TYR A 3 -6.05 -3.49 6.13
N THR A 4 -6.22 -4.82 5.95
CA THR A 4 -6.18 -5.47 4.64
C THR A 4 -7.52 -6.14 4.34
N ASP A 5 -8.04 -5.91 3.14
CA ASP A 5 -9.20 -6.59 2.56
C ASP A 5 -8.71 -7.62 1.53
N ILE A 6 -9.24 -8.84 1.62
CA ILE A 6 -8.84 -9.97 0.80
C ILE A 6 -10.05 -10.37 -0.04
N GLN A 7 -9.90 -10.25 -1.36
CA GLN A 7 -10.92 -10.65 -2.32
C GLN A 7 -10.42 -11.85 -3.12
N LYS A 8 -11.20 -12.94 -3.10
CA LYS A 8 -10.97 -14.07 -3.99
C LYS A 8 -11.51 -13.74 -5.38
N THR A 9 -10.71 -13.97 -6.40
CA THR A 9 -11.07 -13.80 -7.82
C THR A 9 -11.05 -15.16 -8.52
N PRO A 10 -11.60 -15.30 -9.71
CA PRO A 10 -11.54 -16.57 -10.46
C PRO A 10 -10.11 -17.07 -10.70
N THR A 11 -9.15 -16.16 -10.86
CA THR A 11 -7.74 -16.45 -11.16
C THR A 11 -6.82 -16.37 -9.96
N GLY A 12 -7.31 -16.02 -8.75
CA GLY A 12 -6.46 -15.89 -7.58
C GLY A 12 -7.02 -15.00 -6.47
N TYR A 13 -6.18 -14.10 -5.94
CA TYR A 13 -6.52 -13.24 -4.82
C TYR A 13 -6.08 -11.80 -5.06
N VAL A 14 -6.85 -10.86 -4.54
CA VAL A 14 -6.50 -9.43 -4.53
C VAL A 14 -6.50 -8.93 -3.09
N LEU A 15 -5.36 -8.40 -2.66
CA LEU A 15 -5.20 -7.76 -1.35
C LEU A 15 -5.19 -6.24 -1.55
N ARG A 16 -6.03 -5.55 -0.78
CA ARG A 16 -6.17 -4.08 -0.81
C ARG A 16 -6.21 -3.54 0.61
N HIS A 17 -6.02 -2.24 0.76
CA HIS A 17 -6.33 -1.60 2.04
C HIS A 17 -7.81 -1.77 2.40
N SER A 18 -8.08 -2.05 3.66
CA SER A 18 -9.45 -2.25 4.16
C SER A 18 -10.29 -0.98 4.02
N ARG A 19 -11.62 -1.16 4.06
CA ARG A 19 -12.55 -0.02 4.06
C ARG A 19 -12.29 0.93 5.22
N ALA A 20 -11.93 0.41 6.39
CA ALA A 20 -11.61 1.21 7.56
C ALA A 20 -10.35 2.07 7.33
N THR A 21 -9.27 1.49 6.76
CA THR A 21 -8.06 2.25 6.40
C THR A 21 -8.37 3.34 5.39
N LYS A 22 -9.16 3.03 4.36
CA LYS A 22 -9.58 4.01 3.35
C LYS A 22 -10.40 5.15 3.96
N LEU A 23 -11.35 4.82 4.85
CA LEU A 23 -12.16 5.81 5.55
C LEU A 23 -11.31 6.73 6.44
N MET A 24 -10.38 6.15 7.21
CA MET A 24 -9.45 6.94 8.04
C MET A 24 -8.57 7.85 7.20
N THR A 25 -8.08 7.36 6.05
CA THR A 25 -7.32 8.20 5.12
C THR A 25 -8.18 9.31 4.52
N LEU A 26 -9.43 9.03 4.18
CA LEU A 26 -10.38 10.03 3.66
C LEU A 26 -10.64 11.12 4.69
N ILE A 27 -10.88 10.77 5.96
CA ILE A 27 -11.05 11.74 7.05
C ILE A 27 -9.80 12.60 7.21
N LEU A 28 -8.60 11.97 7.22
CA LEU A 28 -7.33 12.69 7.30
C LEU A 28 -7.13 13.63 6.11
N CYS A 29 -7.42 13.16 4.89
CA CYS A 29 -7.35 13.97 3.67
C CYS A 29 -8.30 15.16 3.74
N ALA A 30 -9.54 14.95 4.18
CA ALA A 30 -10.51 16.03 4.34
C ALA A 30 -10.00 17.08 5.34
N PHE A 31 -9.45 16.64 6.48
CA PHE A 31 -8.90 17.55 7.47
C PHE A 31 -7.71 18.37 6.93
N ILE A 32 -6.76 17.71 6.25
CA ILE A 32 -5.58 18.37 5.67
C ILE A 32 -5.95 19.35 4.54
N ALA A 33 -6.96 19.04 3.74
CA ALA A 33 -7.38 19.90 2.63
C ALA A 33 -8.32 21.03 3.07
N VAL A 34 -9.34 20.71 3.87
CA VAL A 34 -10.39 21.68 4.25
C VAL A 34 -9.87 22.71 5.22
N PHE A 35 -9.12 22.29 6.24
CA PHE A 35 -8.69 23.21 7.29
C PHE A 35 -7.83 24.39 6.79
N PRO A 36 -6.76 24.19 6.00
CA PRO A 36 -6.02 25.31 5.42
C PRO A 36 -6.88 26.14 4.45
N THR A 37 -7.76 25.47 3.68
CA THR A 37 -8.60 26.16 2.70
C THR A 37 -9.58 27.13 3.39
N VAL A 38 -10.25 26.68 4.46
CA VAL A 38 -11.20 27.52 5.21
C VAL A 38 -10.51 28.72 5.88
N ILE A 39 -9.29 28.54 6.37
CA ILE A 39 -8.52 29.65 6.98
C ILE A 39 -8.03 30.63 5.90
N THR A 40 -7.66 30.13 4.73
CA THR A 40 -7.01 30.91 3.69
C THR A 40 -7.99 31.74 2.86
N ILE A 41 -9.17 31.20 2.57
CA ILE A 41 -10.20 31.89 1.74
C ILE A 41 -10.53 33.29 2.27
N PRO A 42 -10.85 33.51 3.58
CA PRO A 42 -11.12 34.83 4.11
C PRO A 42 -9.98 35.81 3.98
N LEU A 43 -8.71 35.32 3.99
CA LEU A 43 -7.55 36.17 3.85
C LEU A 43 -7.43 36.78 2.44
N PHE A 44 -7.87 36.04 1.39
CA PHE A 44 -7.89 36.54 0.02
C PHE A 44 -8.95 37.61 -0.22
N PHE A 45 -10.04 37.60 0.53
CA PHE A 45 -11.15 38.56 0.41
C PHE A 45 -11.06 39.71 1.40
N SER A 46 -10.01 39.75 2.25
CA SER A 46 -9.80 40.85 3.20
C SER A 46 -9.22 42.06 2.47
N GLU A 47 -9.82 43.23 2.65
CA GLU A 47 -9.29 44.52 2.14
C GLU A 47 -7.89 44.87 2.66
N LYS A 48 -7.47 44.21 3.77
CA LYS A 48 -6.15 44.35 4.39
C LYS A 48 -5.17 43.25 3.97
N ALA A 49 -5.46 42.52 2.89
CA ALA A 49 -4.58 41.45 2.42
C ALA A 49 -3.29 42.06 1.84
N GLU A 50 -2.24 42.12 2.67
CA GLU A 50 -0.91 42.46 2.19
C GLU A 50 -0.37 41.31 1.32
N THR A 51 0.23 41.67 0.19
CA THR A 51 0.83 40.73 -0.78
C THR A 51 1.85 39.80 -0.09
N ALA A 52 2.51 40.31 0.96
CA ALA A 52 3.46 39.56 1.78
C ALA A 52 2.84 38.32 2.46
N ASN A 53 1.54 38.31 2.74
CA ASN A 53 0.86 37.21 3.41
C ASN A 53 0.18 36.25 2.41
N ILE A 54 -0.18 36.71 1.23
CA ILE A 54 -0.87 35.92 0.20
C ILE A 54 0.04 34.84 -0.37
N ILE A 55 1.29 35.14 -0.65
CA ILE A 55 2.22 34.19 -1.28
C ILE A 55 2.51 32.98 -0.38
N PRO A 56 2.97 33.15 0.89
CA PRO A 56 3.25 31.99 1.75
C PRO A 56 1.99 31.16 2.04
N THR A 57 0.84 31.82 2.17
CA THR A 57 -0.43 31.13 2.42
C THR A 57 -0.87 30.28 1.23
N SER A 58 -0.69 30.79 0.00
CA SER A 58 -0.96 30.03 -1.23
C SER A 58 -0.05 28.80 -1.35
N ILE A 59 1.24 28.93 -1.00
CA ILE A 59 2.18 27.82 -1.01
C ILE A 59 1.74 26.73 -0.04
N VAL A 60 1.35 27.08 1.17
CA VAL A 60 0.87 26.12 2.19
C VAL A 60 -0.38 25.40 1.68
N MET A 61 -1.31 26.11 1.05
CA MET A 61 -2.53 25.51 0.49
C MET A 61 -2.20 24.51 -0.63
N ILE A 62 -1.32 24.88 -1.57
CA ILE A 62 -0.90 23.99 -2.66
C ILE A 62 -0.23 22.72 -2.08
N LEU A 63 0.66 22.86 -1.10
CA LEU A 63 1.31 21.73 -0.45
C LEU A 63 0.30 20.81 0.25
N ALA A 64 -0.70 21.36 0.93
CA ALA A 64 -1.77 20.59 1.57
C ALA A 64 -2.55 19.75 0.53
N TRP A 65 -2.90 20.32 -0.60
CA TRP A 65 -3.57 19.60 -1.69
C TRP A 65 -2.70 18.52 -2.34
N VAL A 66 -1.41 18.78 -2.54
CA VAL A 66 -0.45 17.80 -3.06
C VAL A 66 -0.31 16.62 -2.10
N ILE A 67 -0.17 16.89 -0.79
CA ILE A 67 -0.10 15.85 0.24
C ILE A 67 -1.40 15.04 0.26
N THR A 68 -2.54 15.69 0.18
CA THR A 68 -3.85 15.04 0.14
C THR A 68 -3.99 14.12 -1.07
N ALA A 69 -3.64 14.58 -2.27
CA ALA A 69 -3.65 13.79 -3.48
C ALA A 69 -2.71 12.58 -3.39
N TYR A 70 -1.54 12.77 -2.80
CA TYR A 70 -0.58 11.69 -2.56
C TYR A 70 -1.12 10.63 -1.60
N LEU A 71 -1.65 11.02 -0.44
CA LEU A 71 -2.25 10.11 0.55
C LEU A 71 -3.45 9.35 -0.02
N TRP A 72 -4.32 10.04 -0.76
CA TRP A 72 -5.43 9.44 -1.47
C TRP A 72 -4.96 8.33 -2.42
N SER A 73 -3.97 8.64 -3.23
CA SER A 73 -3.45 7.69 -4.19
C SER A 73 -2.78 6.47 -3.54
N LEU A 74 -2.13 6.63 -2.38
CA LEU A 74 -1.60 5.51 -1.60
C LEU A 74 -2.72 4.61 -1.05
N ALA A 75 -3.80 5.19 -0.54
CA ALA A 75 -4.88 4.43 0.06
C ALA A 75 -5.73 3.69 -0.98
N PHE A 76 -5.98 4.29 -2.14
CA PHE A 76 -6.88 3.74 -3.15
C PHE A 76 -6.16 3.08 -4.33
N GLY A 77 -4.93 3.51 -4.64
CA GLY A 77 -4.15 3.01 -5.77
C GLY A 77 -3.32 1.76 -5.46
N PHE A 78 -3.14 1.41 -4.18
CA PHE A 78 -2.35 0.26 -3.78
C PHE A 78 -3.17 -1.04 -3.80
N ARG A 79 -2.64 -2.07 -4.48
CA ARG A 79 -3.15 -3.44 -4.41
C ARG A 79 -2.04 -4.43 -4.72
N ILE A 80 -2.17 -5.63 -4.15
CA ILE A 80 -1.37 -6.80 -4.52
C ILE A 80 -2.33 -7.81 -5.15
N VAL A 81 -1.98 -8.27 -6.34
CA VAL A 81 -2.68 -9.33 -7.05
C VAL A 81 -1.81 -10.57 -7.00
N VAL A 82 -2.39 -11.67 -6.56
CA VAL A 82 -1.78 -12.99 -6.52
C VAL A 82 -2.56 -13.87 -7.47
N ASP A 83 -2.00 -14.22 -8.60
CA ASP A 83 -2.65 -15.00 -9.65
C ASP A 83 -1.79 -16.18 -10.10
N GLU A 84 -2.20 -16.87 -11.15
CA GLU A 84 -1.48 -18.01 -11.71
C GLU A 84 -0.10 -17.66 -12.26
N ALA A 85 0.10 -16.43 -12.72
CA ALA A 85 1.38 -15.97 -13.27
C ALA A 85 2.39 -15.60 -12.18
N GLY A 86 1.90 -15.05 -11.05
CA GLY A 86 2.81 -14.59 -9.99
C GLY A 86 2.16 -13.70 -8.95
N VAL A 87 2.98 -12.87 -8.34
CA VAL A 87 2.59 -11.86 -7.37
C VAL A 87 2.92 -10.48 -7.91
N HIS A 88 1.91 -9.66 -8.09
CA HIS A 88 2.00 -8.37 -8.74
C HIS A 88 1.60 -7.25 -7.78
N ARG A 89 2.49 -6.28 -7.61
CA ARG A 89 2.22 -5.08 -6.84
C ARG A 89 1.81 -3.94 -7.77
N TYR A 90 0.62 -3.42 -7.55
CA TYR A 90 0.12 -2.24 -8.24
C TYR A 90 0.21 -1.02 -7.34
N SER A 91 0.53 0.12 -7.95
CA SER A 91 0.40 1.43 -7.33
C SER A 91 -0.01 2.43 -8.41
N PHE A 92 -0.97 3.30 -8.14
CA PHE A 92 -1.52 4.25 -9.12
C PHE A 92 -2.05 3.57 -10.40
N GLY A 93 -2.65 2.39 -10.27
CA GLY A 93 -3.17 1.63 -11.41
C GLY A 93 -2.10 0.94 -12.28
N ARG A 94 -0.81 1.18 -12.03
CA ARG A 94 0.32 0.60 -12.79
C ARG A 94 1.00 -0.52 -11.99
N VAL A 95 1.49 -1.53 -12.69
CA VAL A 95 2.34 -2.58 -12.09
C VAL A 95 3.68 -1.94 -11.71
N LYS A 96 4.03 -1.97 -10.44
CA LYS A 96 5.31 -1.47 -9.92
C LYS A 96 6.35 -2.56 -9.74
N LEU A 97 5.88 -3.77 -9.40
CA LEU A 97 6.72 -4.94 -9.24
C LEU A 97 5.90 -6.17 -9.59
N SER A 98 6.50 -7.07 -10.36
CA SER A 98 5.91 -8.34 -10.77
C SER A 98 6.91 -9.45 -10.49
N LEU A 99 6.51 -10.40 -9.66
CA LEU A 99 7.29 -11.58 -9.33
C LEU A 99 6.57 -12.80 -9.89
N LEU A 100 7.11 -13.35 -10.98
CA LEU A 100 6.61 -14.61 -11.54
C LEU A 100 6.97 -15.76 -10.61
N TRP A 101 6.11 -16.77 -10.48
CA TRP A 101 6.31 -17.90 -9.55
C TRP A 101 7.65 -18.61 -9.74
N ARG A 102 8.14 -18.72 -10.95
CA ARG A 102 9.46 -19.33 -11.25
C ARG A 102 10.66 -18.63 -10.58
N TYR A 103 10.49 -17.36 -10.19
CA TYR A 103 11.52 -16.58 -9.51
C TYR A 103 11.28 -16.42 -8.01
N VAL A 104 10.10 -16.79 -7.52
CA VAL A 104 9.76 -16.70 -6.10
C VAL A 104 10.48 -17.83 -5.35
N ARG A 105 11.35 -17.48 -4.43
CA ARG A 105 12.07 -18.43 -3.56
C ARG A 105 11.50 -18.51 -2.17
N SER A 106 10.84 -17.45 -1.72
CA SER A 106 10.17 -17.43 -0.42
C SER A 106 8.87 -16.65 -0.49
N PHE A 107 7.85 -17.14 0.19
CA PHE A 107 6.57 -16.46 0.37
C PHE A 107 5.95 -16.89 1.69
N GLY A 108 5.03 -16.07 2.19
CA GLY A 108 4.27 -16.41 3.39
C GLY A 108 3.86 -15.21 4.21
N ILE A 109 3.51 -15.52 5.46
CA ILE A 109 3.25 -14.52 6.49
C ILE A 109 4.40 -14.61 7.49
N GLY A 110 5.03 -13.50 7.75
CA GLY A 110 6.17 -13.45 8.67
C GLY A 110 6.60 -12.03 8.99
N VAL A 111 7.53 -11.94 9.91
CA VAL A 111 8.14 -10.66 10.28
C VAL A 111 9.27 -10.38 9.30
N ILE A 112 9.15 -9.28 8.56
CA ILE A 112 10.15 -8.84 7.58
C ILE A 112 10.71 -7.47 7.95
N PRO A 113 12.00 -7.22 7.69
CA PRO A 113 12.59 -5.90 7.81
C PRO A 113 12.05 -4.98 6.71
N VAL A 114 11.59 -3.82 7.09
CA VAL A 114 11.12 -2.76 6.19
C VAL A 114 11.96 -1.52 6.44
N PRO A 115 12.55 -0.90 5.41
CA PRO A 115 13.29 0.33 5.56
C PRO A 115 12.41 1.43 6.16
N SER A 116 12.96 2.15 7.11
CA SER A 116 12.35 3.32 7.73
C SER A 116 13.35 4.47 7.72
N ARG A 117 12.89 5.69 7.99
CA ARG A 117 13.74 6.88 8.07
C ARG A 117 14.84 6.76 9.15
N TYR A 118 14.60 5.91 10.16
CA TYR A 118 15.52 5.73 11.31
C TYR A 118 16.18 4.34 11.31
N GLY A 119 16.28 3.69 10.14
CA GLY A 119 16.86 2.35 10.00
C GLY A 119 15.85 1.32 9.52
N GLN A 120 16.00 0.07 9.97
CA GLN A 120 15.07 -1.01 9.63
C GLN A 120 14.10 -1.26 10.78
N THR A 121 12.81 -1.35 10.48
CA THR A 121 11.78 -1.76 11.42
C THR A 121 11.17 -3.10 10.98
N ASN A 122 10.97 -4.00 11.95
CA ASN A 122 10.36 -5.28 11.70
C ASN A 122 8.83 -5.16 11.68
N HIS A 123 8.20 -5.63 10.61
CA HIS A 123 6.75 -5.64 10.49
C HIS A 123 6.24 -7.02 10.13
N LEU A 124 5.13 -7.42 10.76
CA LEU A 124 4.36 -8.56 10.30
C LEU A 124 3.80 -8.23 8.90
N ALA A 125 4.02 -9.11 7.94
CA ALA A 125 3.60 -8.91 6.58
C ALA A 125 3.30 -10.23 5.86
N PHE A 126 2.41 -10.18 4.87
CA PHE A 126 2.40 -11.13 3.78
C PHE A 126 3.44 -10.68 2.76
N TYR A 127 4.27 -11.62 2.30
CA TYR A 127 5.33 -11.30 1.35
C TYR A 127 5.55 -12.43 0.33
N ALA A 128 6.11 -12.05 -0.80
CA ALA A 128 6.72 -12.93 -1.79
C ALA A 128 8.06 -12.31 -2.20
N SER A 129 9.12 -13.11 -2.30
CA SER A 129 10.46 -12.63 -2.58
C SER A 129 11.21 -13.58 -3.51
N THR A 130 12.12 -13.02 -4.30
CA THR A 130 13.08 -13.77 -5.11
C THR A 130 14.27 -14.29 -4.29
N GLU A 131 14.38 -13.89 -3.03
CA GLU A 131 15.41 -14.32 -2.09
C GLU A 131 14.86 -15.32 -1.08
N ALA A 132 15.71 -16.23 -0.60
CA ALA A 132 15.33 -17.17 0.48
C ALA A 132 15.04 -16.43 1.80
N LYS A 133 15.76 -15.34 2.07
CA LYS A 133 15.49 -14.42 3.19
C LYS A 133 15.14 -13.05 2.60
N PRO A 134 13.92 -12.53 2.82
CA PRO A 134 13.44 -11.27 2.20
C PRO A 134 14.05 -10.03 2.87
N ILE A 135 15.34 -9.82 2.69
CA ILE A 135 16.07 -8.69 3.29
C ILE A 135 15.93 -7.44 2.42
N ASP A 136 16.17 -7.58 1.09
CA ASP A 136 16.10 -6.42 0.19
C ASP A 136 14.66 -6.03 -0.11
N TYR A 137 14.40 -4.72 -0.11
CA TYR A 137 13.10 -4.12 -0.43
C TYR A 137 12.73 -4.29 -1.92
N LYS A 138 13.71 -4.26 -2.82
CA LYS A 138 13.50 -4.34 -4.27
C LYS A 138 13.19 -5.75 -4.74
N SER A 139 13.61 -6.77 -4.00
CA SER A 139 13.43 -8.18 -4.33
C SER A 139 12.11 -8.78 -3.82
N LYS A 140 11.26 -7.97 -3.15
CA LYS A 140 10.04 -8.47 -2.51
C LYS A 140 8.80 -7.63 -2.77
N VAL A 141 7.67 -8.32 -2.96
CA VAL A 141 6.32 -7.76 -2.85
C VAL A 141 5.82 -8.03 -1.45
N PHE A 142 5.30 -7.04 -0.73
CA PHE A 142 4.74 -7.25 0.59
C PHE A 142 3.61 -6.28 0.91
N ILE A 143 2.76 -6.68 1.86
CA ILE A 143 1.75 -5.84 2.51
C ILE A 143 1.85 -6.05 4.01
N LYS A 144 1.91 -4.95 4.76
CA LYS A 144 1.92 -4.99 6.23
C LYS A 144 0.58 -5.50 6.75
N LEU A 145 0.64 -6.31 7.80
CA LEU A 145 -0.51 -6.97 8.41
C LEU A 145 -0.63 -6.58 9.88
N THR A 146 -1.86 -6.58 10.37
CA THR A 146 -2.15 -6.68 11.79
C THR A 146 -2.36 -8.14 12.19
N PRO A 147 -2.38 -8.48 13.49
CA PRO A 147 -2.74 -9.84 13.92
C PRO A 147 -4.12 -10.29 13.40
N ALA A 148 -5.08 -9.37 13.30
CA ALA A 148 -6.40 -9.67 12.75
C ALA A 148 -6.38 -9.94 11.23
N ASP A 149 -5.47 -9.29 10.49
CA ASP A 149 -5.25 -9.54 9.06
C ASP A 149 -4.55 -10.88 8.85
N GLU A 150 -3.61 -11.25 9.73
CA GLU A 150 -2.92 -12.54 9.67
C GLU A 150 -3.91 -13.69 9.75
N GLN A 151 -4.82 -13.67 10.73
CA GLN A 151 -5.83 -14.70 10.87
C GLN A 151 -6.70 -14.80 9.61
N ALA A 152 -7.21 -13.67 9.11
CA ALA A 152 -8.02 -13.63 7.90
C ALA A 152 -7.28 -14.17 6.66
N LEU A 153 -5.97 -13.89 6.54
CA LEU A 153 -5.14 -14.40 5.46
C LEU A 153 -4.94 -15.92 5.56
N ARG A 154 -4.72 -16.45 6.74
CA ARG A 154 -4.61 -17.91 6.97
C ARG A 154 -5.91 -18.62 6.62
N GLU A 155 -7.06 -18.06 7.00
CA GLU A 155 -8.39 -18.61 6.72
C GLU A 155 -8.79 -18.50 5.26
N SER A 156 -8.28 -17.49 4.50
CA SER A 156 -8.64 -17.25 3.10
C SER A 156 -8.19 -18.32 2.11
N GLY A 157 -7.22 -19.16 2.50
CA GLY A 157 -6.62 -20.16 1.63
C GLY A 157 -5.55 -19.63 0.65
N ILE A 158 -5.20 -18.35 0.70
CA ILE A 158 -4.19 -17.73 -0.18
C ILE A 158 -2.82 -18.42 -0.07
N ILE A 159 -2.42 -18.85 1.13
CA ILE A 159 -1.13 -19.53 1.35
C ILE A 159 -1.11 -20.89 0.64
N VAL A 160 -2.23 -21.61 0.67
CA VAL A 160 -2.38 -22.90 -0.04
C VAL A 160 -2.31 -22.67 -1.54
N PHE A 161 -2.98 -21.64 -2.03
CA PHE A 161 -2.93 -21.25 -3.43
C PHE A 161 -1.50 -20.92 -3.88
N CYS A 162 -0.79 -20.04 -3.17
CA CYS A 162 0.60 -19.69 -3.47
C CYS A 162 1.51 -20.91 -3.52
N ARG A 163 1.37 -21.82 -2.54
CA ARG A 163 2.17 -23.07 -2.49
C ARG A 163 1.92 -23.96 -3.70
N ARG A 164 0.65 -24.09 -4.11
CA ARG A 164 0.29 -24.85 -5.31
C ARG A 164 0.90 -24.26 -6.57
N GLN A 165 0.77 -22.94 -6.78
CA GLN A 165 1.29 -22.26 -7.95
C GLN A 165 2.83 -22.35 -8.04
N MET A 166 3.52 -22.21 -6.91
CA MET A 166 4.98 -22.39 -6.87
C MET A 166 5.39 -23.82 -7.22
N ALA A 167 4.69 -24.83 -6.71
CA ALA A 167 4.97 -26.23 -7.04
C ALA A 167 4.68 -26.56 -8.52
N GLU A 168 3.65 -25.95 -9.10
CA GLU A 168 3.33 -26.10 -10.54
C GLU A 168 4.40 -25.42 -11.41
N ALA A 169 4.89 -24.24 -10.99
CA ALA A 169 5.99 -23.55 -11.67
C ALA A 169 7.26 -24.40 -11.66
N ASP A 170 7.64 -24.96 -10.51
CA ASP A 170 8.81 -25.82 -10.37
C ASP A 170 8.74 -27.07 -11.28
N ARG A 171 7.55 -27.65 -11.46
CA ARG A 171 7.35 -28.81 -12.36
C ARG A 171 7.48 -28.46 -13.85
N LYS A 172 7.06 -27.27 -14.25
CA LYS A 172 7.11 -26.84 -15.66
C LYS A 172 8.51 -26.46 -16.13
N PHE A 173 9.41 -26.19 -15.22
CA PHE A 173 10.76 -25.67 -15.53
C PHE A 173 11.91 -26.64 -15.13
N ARG A 174 11.57 -27.85 -14.65
CA ARG A 174 12.48 -29.01 -14.56
C ARG A 174 12.42 -29.84 -15.84
#